data_2db77b358b0e07375fb8ee4f02c93dd0
#
_entry.id   2db77b358b0e07375fb8ee4f02c93dd0
#
_cell.length_a   1.000
_cell.length_b   1.000
_cell.length_c   1.000
_cell.angle_alpha   90.00
_cell.angle_beta   90.00
_cell.angle_gamma   90.00
#
_symmetry.space_group_name_H-M   'P 1'
#
loop_
_entity.id
_entity.type
_entity.pdbx_description
1 polymer ?
#
loop_
_entity_poly.entity_id
_entity_poly.type
_entity_poly.pdbx_seq_one_letter_code
_entity_poly.pdbx_strand_id
1 'polypeptide(L)'
;TGLTFECGFDEDNNITIKITMDGEEEGKLYAVTTDDTGYGVVLESLDGGKDIKLLQADTELLDLTDDRAKGLIGKWTDNSGNEYKLKKDGKLVIKSSSGETKGTYCVAENADGTLRLNLVISGGTLEYVYTLSDDGSTVELCSPGTDTVHKWTKA
;
A
#
# COMPACT_ATOMS: atom_id res chain seq x y z
N THR A 1 5.33 1.63 31.57
CA THR A 1 6.15 2.25 30.52
C THR A 1 5.25 2.98 29.55
N GLY A 2 5.30 4.28 29.56
CA GLY A 2 4.55 5.13 28.63
C GLY A 2 5.49 5.73 27.58
N LEU A 3 4.92 6.19 26.51
CA LEU A 3 5.59 7.03 25.55
C LEU A 3 4.65 8.19 25.16
N THR A 4 5.22 9.32 24.84
CA THR A 4 4.48 10.45 24.27
C THR A 4 5.00 10.74 22.89
N PHE A 5 4.14 11.28 22.03
CA PHE A 5 4.54 11.69 20.70
C PHE A 5 3.94 13.05 20.34
N GLU A 6 4.70 13.80 19.56
CA GLU A 6 4.29 15.09 19.00
C GLU A 6 4.48 15.05 17.49
N CYS A 7 3.42 15.42 16.74
CA CYS A 7 3.49 15.55 15.30
C CYS A 7 3.77 16.99 14.90
N GLY A 8 4.57 17.18 13.85
CA GLY A 8 4.90 18.49 13.31
C GLY A 8 5.28 18.42 11.84
N PHE A 9 5.84 19.53 11.35
CA PHE A 9 6.37 19.64 10.00
C PHE A 9 7.78 20.19 10.05
N ASP A 10 8.64 19.72 9.16
CA ASP A 10 9.97 20.29 8.97
C ASP A 10 9.93 21.52 8.05
N GLU A 11 11.11 22.13 7.78
CA GLU A 11 11.25 23.30 6.93
C GLU A 11 10.80 23.07 5.48
N ASP A 12 10.85 21.82 5.01
CA ASP A 12 10.42 21.37 3.68
C ASP A 12 8.95 20.91 3.66
N ASN A 13 8.23 21.12 4.76
CA ASN A 13 6.83 20.74 4.94
C ASN A 13 6.57 19.22 4.94
N ASN A 14 7.58 18.41 5.26
CA ASN A 14 7.42 17.00 5.49
C ASN A 14 6.88 16.72 6.89
N ILE A 15 6.08 15.67 7.03
CA ILE A 15 5.54 15.27 8.32
C ILE A 15 6.67 14.71 9.20
N THR A 16 6.76 15.20 10.45
CA THR A 16 7.67 14.70 11.45
C THR A 16 6.93 14.21 12.68
N ILE A 17 7.56 13.28 13.40
CA ILE A 17 7.08 12.80 14.70
C ILE A 17 8.24 12.78 15.69
N LYS A 18 8.03 13.37 16.86
CA LYS A 18 8.94 13.28 17.99
C LYS A 18 8.39 12.29 18.99
N ILE A 19 9.18 11.27 19.32
CA ILE A 19 8.81 10.23 20.28
C ILE A 19 9.68 10.38 21.51
N THR A 20 9.05 10.52 22.68
CA THR A 20 9.73 10.59 23.98
C THR A 20 9.28 9.42 24.85
N MET A 21 10.21 8.63 25.33
CA MET A 21 9.91 7.52 26.25
C MET A 21 9.97 8.00 27.70
N ASP A 22 9.20 7.34 28.56
CA ASP A 22 9.21 7.64 30.00
C ASP A 22 10.63 7.55 30.55
N GLY A 23 11.06 8.65 31.19
CA GLY A 23 12.41 8.75 31.78
C GLY A 23 13.46 9.36 30.84
N GLU A 24 13.13 9.69 29.59
CA GLU A 24 13.99 10.44 28.68
C GLU A 24 13.64 11.94 28.75
N GLU A 25 14.65 12.79 28.84
CA GLU A 25 14.49 14.25 28.84
C GLU A 25 14.27 14.78 27.41
N GLU A 26 14.86 14.11 26.42
CA GLU A 26 14.74 14.48 25.02
C GLU A 26 14.16 13.33 24.19
N GLY A 27 13.14 13.62 23.41
CA GLY A 27 12.58 12.67 22.47
C GLY A 27 13.40 12.56 21.19
N LYS A 28 13.20 11.45 20.47
CA LYS A 28 13.82 11.19 19.17
C LYS A 28 12.93 11.71 18.05
N LEU A 29 13.54 12.39 17.09
CA LEU A 29 12.84 12.99 15.95
C LEU A 29 12.95 12.11 14.71
N TYR A 30 11.83 11.89 14.06
CA TYR A 30 11.72 11.09 12.84
C TYR A 30 10.96 11.84 11.75
N ALA A 31 11.39 11.66 10.50
CA ALA A 31 10.57 11.96 9.33
C ALA A 31 9.61 10.80 9.06
N VAL A 32 8.38 11.09 8.69
CA VAL A 32 7.35 10.07 8.42
C VAL A 32 7.21 9.90 6.92
N THR A 33 7.50 8.71 6.43
CA THR A 33 7.33 8.33 5.03
C THR A 33 6.52 7.04 4.91
N THR A 34 6.04 6.72 3.72
CA THR A 34 5.42 5.42 3.44
C THR A 34 6.46 4.45 2.92
N ASP A 35 6.30 3.18 3.23
CA ASP A 35 7.14 2.15 2.65
C ASP A 35 6.76 1.84 1.18
N ASP A 36 7.55 1.00 0.52
CA ASP A 36 7.34 0.63 -0.89
C ASP A 36 6.05 -0.17 -1.13
N THR A 37 5.42 -0.69 -0.07
CA THR A 37 4.19 -1.48 -0.18
C THR A 37 2.93 -0.62 -0.11
N GLY A 38 3.04 0.59 0.43
CA GLY A 38 1.89 1.45 0.74
C GLY A 38 1.07 1.01 1.96
N TYR A 39 1.42 -0.10 2.63
CA TYR A 39 0.75 -0.57 3.85
C TYR A 39 1.48 -0.17 5.12
N GLY A 40 2.75 0.17 5.02
CA GLY A 40 3.61 0.51 6.13
C GLY A 40 4.00 1.98 6.15
N VAL A 41 4.39 2.41 7.34
CA VAL A 41 4.98 3.71 7.58
C VAL A 41 6.43 3.50 8.03
N VAL A 42 7.33 4.27 7.48
CA VAL A 42 8.73 4.32 7.91
C VAL A 42 8.95 5.60 8.69
N LEU A 43 9.45 5.47 9.90
CA LEU A 43 9.95 6.57 10.69
C LEU A 43 11.47 6.62 10.47
N GLU A 44 11.91 7.52 9.61
CA GLU A 44 13.33 7.73 9.31
C GLU A 44 13.96 8.60 10.40
N SER A 45 14.98 8.09 11.07
CA SER A 45 15.66 8.80 12.16
C SER A 45 16.39 10.05 11.63
N LEU A 46 16.09 11.22 12.18
CA LEU A 46 16.75 12.48 11.85
C LEU A 46 17.96 12.78 12.74
N ASP A 47 18.18 12.01 13.79
CA ASP A 47 19.29 12.17 14.75
C ASP A 47 20.35 11.06 14.67
N GLY A 48 20.37 10.28 13.60
CA GLY A 48 21.37 9.24 13.35
C GLY A 48 21.09 7.90 14.04
N GLY A 49 19.87 7.71 14.56
CA GLY A 49 19.41 6.45 15.13
C GLY A 49 18.99 5.44 14.04
N LYS A 50 18.28 4.41 14.47
CA LYS A 50 17.71 3.41 13.55
C LYS A 50 16.32 3.84 13.11
N ASP A 51 16.01 3.57 11.85
CA ASP A 51 14.66 3.71 11.33
C ASP A 51 13.72 2.68 11.94
N ILE A 52 12.46 3.06 12.08
CA ILE A 52 11.39 2.19 12.61
C ILE A 52 10.39 1.95 11.50
N LYS A 53 10.11 0.68 11.21
CA LYS A 53 9.06 0.29 10.28
C LYS A 53 7.81 -0.10 11.06
N LEU A 54 6.71 0.52 10.72
CA LEU A 54 5.40 0.27 11.30
C LEU A 54 4.48 -0.30 10.23
N LEU A 55 3.79 -1.37 10.54
CA LEU A 55 2.71 -1.92 9.74
C LEU A 55 1.41 -1.74 10.52
N GLN A 56 0.30 -1.51 9.82
CA GLN A 56 -1.01 -1.45 10.45
C GLN A 56 -1.26 -2.75 11.22
N ALA A 57 -1.71 -2.64 12.48
CA ALA A 57 -2.01 -3.79 13.31
C ALA A 57 -3.02 -4.71 12.62
N ASP A 58 -2.81 -6.02 12.78
CA ASP A 58 -3.68 -7.06 12.23
C ASP A 58 -3.77 -7.11 10.70
N THR A 59 -2.82 -6.47 9.99
CA THR A 59 -2.69 -6.56 8.54
C THR A 59 -1.54 -7.54 8.21
N GLU A 60 -1.85 -8.58 7.45
CA GLU A 60 -0.88 -9.55 6.96
C GLU A 60 -0.50 -9.22 5.51
N LEU A 61 0.77 -8.89 5.27
CA LEU A 61 1.30 -8.73 3.91
C LEU A 61 1.49 -10.13 3.29
N LEU A 62 0.84 -10.37 2.15
CA LEU A 62 0.85 -11.68 1.50
C LEU A 62 2.00 -11.80 0.50
N ASP A 63 2.58 -12.99 0.45
CA ASP A 63 3.40 -13.40 -0.69
C ASP A 63 2.51 -13.52 -1.94
N LEU A 64 3.00 -13.07 -3.10
CA LEU A 64 2.23 -13.11 -4.35
C LEU A 64 1.97 -14.53 -4.87
N THR A 65 2.65 -15.54 -4.30
CA THR A 65 2.38 -16.97 -4.57
C THR A 65 1.31 -17.56 -3.65
N ASP A 66 0.88 -16.82 -2.63
CA ASP A 66 -0.22 -17.23 -1.74
C ASP A 66 -1.52 -17.42 -2.54
N ASP A 67 -2.30 -18.42 -2.19
CA ASP A 67 -3.55 -18.75 -2.87
C ASP A 67 -4.54 -17.58 -2.93
N ARG A 68 -4.50 -16.68 -1.93
CA ARG A 68 -5.32 -15.47 -1.86
C ARG A 68 -4.88 -14.37 -2.84
N ALA A 69 -3.62 -14.37 -3.26
CA ALA A 69 -3.01 -13.33 -4.09
C ALA A 69 -2.71 -13.77 -5.52
N LYS A 70 -2.30 -15.02 -5.73
CA LYS A 70 -1.80 -15.53 -7.02
C LYS A 70 -2.78 -15.38 -8.18
N GLY A 71 -4.07 -15.37 -7.90
CA GLY A 71 -5.12 -15.20 -8.92
C GLY A 71 -5.11 -13.84 -9.60
N LEU A 72 -4.50 -12.83 -8.96
CA LEU A 72 -4.34 -11.50 -9.52
C LEU A 72 -3.23 -11.41 -10.58
N ILE A 73 -2.28 -12.36 -10.60
CA ILE A 73 -1.18 -12.36 -11.57
C ILE A 73 -1.74 -12.54 -12.97
N GLY A 74 -1.41 -11.63 -13.89
CA GLY A 74 -1.85 -11.71 -15.27
C GLY A 74 -2.15 -10.36 -15.88
N LYS A 75 -2.92 -10.39 -16.95
CA LYS A 75 -3.43 -9.20 -17.63
C LYS A 75 -4.91 -9.03 -17.37
N TRP A 76 -5.30 -7.80 -17.12
CA TRP A 76 -6.67 -7.38 -16.84
C TRP A 76 -7.04 -6.18 -17.66
N THR A 77 -8.33 -6.03 -17.98
CA THR A 77 -8.88 -4.87 -18.69
C THR A 77 -10.06 -4.32 -17.90
N ASP A 78 -10.13 -3.01 -17.74
CA ASP A 78 -11.28 -2.35 -17.14
C ASP A 78 -12.31 -1.93 -18.19
N ASN A 79 -13.45 -1.39 -17.74
CA ASN A 79 -14.54 -0.93 -18.61
C ASN A 79 -14.17 0.28 -19.48
N SER A 80 -13.09 0.98 -19.16
CA SER A 80 -12.57 2.12 -19.93
C SER A 80 -11.53 1.71 -20.96
N GLY A 81 -11.21 0.41 -21.04
CA GLY A 81 -10.21 -0.15 -21.95
C GLY A 81 -8.77 0.01 -21.50
N ASN A 82 -8.55 0.39 -20.23
CA ASN A 82 -7.21 0.37 -19.66
C ASN A 82 -6.77 -1.06 -19.40
N GLU A 83 -5.49 -1.35 -19.66
CA GLU A 83 -4.89 -2.65 -19.40
C GLU A 83 -4.01 -2.58 -18.15
N TYR A 84 -4.12 -3.59 -17.30
CA TYR A 84 -3.32 -3.76 -16.09
C TYR A 84 -2.57 -5.08 -16.18
N LYS A 85 -1.25 -5.04 -16.10
CA LYS A 85 -0.42 -6.24 -16.08
C LYS A 85 0.25 -6.36 -14.72
N LEU A 86 -0.21 -7.32 -13.93
CA LEU A 86 0.36 -7.67 -12.63
C LEU A 86 1.31 -8.86 -12.83
N LYS A 87 2.59 -8.64 -12.56
CA LYS A 87 3.63 -9.66 -12.73
C LYS A 87 3.90 -10.38 -11.42
N LYS A 88 4.34 -11.63 -11.52
CA LYS A 88 4.67 -12.46 -10.36
C LYS A 88 5.79 -11.91 -9.46
N ASP A 89 6.60 -11.00 -9.98
CA ASP A 89 7.68 -10.32 -9.25
C ASP A 89 7.24 -9.03 -8.56
N GLY A 90 5.92 -8.75 -8.50
CA GLY A 90 5.36 -7.55 -7.88
C GLY A 90 5.39 -6.31 -8.76
N LYS A 91 5.83 -6.41 -10.00
CA LYS A 91 5.82 -5.29 -10.94
C LYS A 91 4.45 -5.12 -11.59
N LEU A 92 4.09 -3.85 -11.77
CA LEU A 92 2.85 -3.41 -12.38
C LEU A 92 3.13 -2.62 -13.64
N VAL A 93 2.34 -2.85 -14.68
CA VAL A 93 2.27 -2.00 -15.88
C VAL A 93 0.82 -1.67 -16.15
N ILE A 94 0.51 -0.38 -16.25
CA ILE A 94 -0.82 0.12 -16.62
C ILE A 94 -0.69 0.78 -18.00
N LYS A 95 -1.53 0.39 -18.93
CA LYS A 95 -1.67 1.03 -20.24
C LYS A 95 -3.03 1.69 -20.36
N SER A 96 -3.03 2.96 -20.69
CA SER A 96 -4.22 3.75 -20.93
C SER A 96 -4.09 4.51 -22.24
N SER A 97 -5.15 5.23 -22.63
CA SER A 97 -5.12 6.13 -23.79
C SER A 97 -4.06 7.23 -23.68
N SER A 98 -3.66 7.59 -22.47
CA SER A 98 -2.63 8.62 -22.18
C SER A 98 -1.19 8.08 -22.17
N GLY A 99 -1.01 6.76 -22.24
CA GLY A 99 0.31 6.13 -22.24
C GLY A 99 0.48 4.96 -21.27
N GLU A 100 1.73 4.63 -21.00
CA GLU A 100 2.12 3.53 -20.11
C GLU A 100 2.67 4.06 -18.79
N THR A 101 2.16 3.53 -17.70
CA THR A 101 2.64 3.79 -16.33
C THR A 101 3.19 2.50 -15.73
N LYS A 102 4.35 2.58 -15.09
CA LYS A 102 4.99 1.46 -14.40
C LYS A 102 5.00 1.69 -12.90
N GLY A 103 4.89 0.61 -12.15
CA GLY A 103 4.92 0.63 -10.71
C GLY A 103 5.09 -0.76 -10.12
N THR A 104 4.66 -0.89 -8.89
CA THR A 104 4.64 -2.14 -8.14
C THR A 104 3.25 -2.37 -7.56
N TYR A 105 2.96 -3.58 -7.12
CA TYR A 105 1.74 -3.88 -6.41
C TYR A 105 2.02 -4.82 -5.23
N CYS A 106 1.19 -4.71 -4.21
CA CYS A 106 1.23 -5.55 -3.03
C CYS A 106 -0.17 -6.00 -2.67
N VAL A 107 -0.27 -7.15 -2.04
CA VAL A 107 -1.52 -7.72 -1.55
C VAL A 107 -1.41 -7.94 -0.05
N ALA A 108 -2.47 -7.64 0.67
CA ALA A 108 -2.55 -7.87 2.11
C ALA A 108 -3.94 -8.38 2.50
N GLU A 109 -4.02 -9.07 3.64
CA GLU A 109 -5.26 -9.42 4.28
C GLU A 109 -5.48 -8.52 5.49
N ASN A 110 -6.65 -7.88 5.57
CA ASN A 110 -7.06 -7.08 6.72
C ASN A 110 -7.49 -7.97 7.89
N ALA A 111 -7.59 -7.40 9.09
CA ALA A 111 -8.06 -8.08 10.30
C ALA A 111 -9.44 -8.72 10.14
N ASP A 112 -10.31 -8.14 9.32
CA ASP A 112 -11.67 -8.66 9.03
C ASP A 112 -11.70 -9.75 7.95
N GLY A 113 -10.54 -10.16 7.42
CA GLY A 113 -10.41 -11.16 6.38
C GLY A 113 -10.61 -10.64 4.95
N THR A 114 -10.88 -9.35 4.76
CA THR A 114 -10.94 -8.76 3.41
C THR A 114 -9.55 -8.65 2.80
N LEU A 115 -9.47 -8.75 1.47
CA LEU A 115 -8.22 -8.69 0.74
C LEU A 115 -8.01 -7.30 0.13
N ARG A 116 -6.82 -6.75 0.31
CA ARG A 116 -6.42 -5.45 -0.22
C ARG A 116 -5.39 -5.60 -1.32
N LEU A 117 -5.59 -4.80 -2.37
CA LEU A 117 -4.62 -4.60 -3.44
C LEU A 117 -4.17 -3.14 -3.44
N ASN A 118 -2.88 -2.92 -3.28
CA ASN A 118 -2.27 -1.61 -3.43
C ASN A 118 -1.47 -1.56 -4.73
N LEU A 119 -1.75 -0.54 -5.54
CA LEU A 119 -0.98 -0.22 -6.74
C LEU A 119 -0.14 1.01 -6.44
N VAL A 120 1.19 0.83 -6.41
CA VAL A 120 2.15 1.91 -6.12
C VAL A 120 2.72 2.40 -7.45
N ILE A 121 2.38 3.62 -7.81
CA ILE A 121 2.81 4.27 -9.04
C ILE A 121 3.46 5.62 -8.74
N SER A 122 4.11 6.21 -9.73
CA SER A 122 4.61 7.58 -9.62
C SER A 122 3.42 8.54 -9.35
N GLY A 123 3.48 9.23 -8.23
CA GLY A 123 2.42 10.17 -7.81
C GLY A 123 1.48 9.62 -6.74
N GLY A 124 1.62 8.38 -6.30
CA GLY A 124 0.87 7.87 -5.16
C GLY A 124 0.52 6.40 -5.19
N THR A 125 -0.33 6.03 -4.27
CA THR A 125 -0.81 4.66 -4.10
C THR A 125 -2.33 4.62 -4.32
N LEU A 126 -2.77 3.68 -5.16
CA LEU A 126 -4.18 3.35 -5.33
C LEU A 126 -4.49 2.14 -4.45
N GLU A 127 -5.42 2.30 -3.53
CA GLU A 127 -5.81 1.25 -2.59
C GLU A 127 -7.19 0.71 -2.94
N TYR A 128 -7.30 -0.62 -2.96
CA TYR A 128 -8.57 -1.31 -3.21
C TYR A 128 -8.76 -2.48 -2.25
N VAL A 129 -9.99 -2.69 -1.83
CA VAL A 129 -10.46 -3.99 -1.36
C VAL A 129 -10.92 -4.75 -2.59
N TYR A 130 -10.48 -5.99 -2.78
CA TYR A 130 -10.81 -6.75 -3.97
C TYR A 130 -11.45 -8.09 -3.66
N THR A 131 -12.24 -8.55 -4.61
CA THR A 131 -12.82 -9.89 -4.63
C THR A 131 -12.60 -10.51 -6.01
N LEU A 132 -11.97 -11.68 -6.03
CA LEU A 132 -11.76 -12.46 -7.24
C LEU A 132 -12.96 -13.39 -7.45
N SER A 133 -13.45 -13.51 -8.69
CA SER A 133 -14.48 -14.50 -9.02
C SER A 133 -13.97 -15.93 -8.89
N ASP A 134 -14.86 -16.87 -8.63
CA ASP A 134 -14.51 -18.30 -8.42
C ASP A 134 -13.76 -18.91 -9.61
N ASP A 135 -14.08 -18.46 -10.83
CA ASP A 135 -13.41 -18.89 -12.06
C ASP A 135 -12.12 -18.12 -12.38
N GLY A 136 -11.79 -17.11 -11.56
CA GLY A 136 -10.60 -16.27 -11.73
C GLY A 136 -10.64 -15.36 -12.96
N SER A 137 -11.81 -15.15 -13.59
CA SER A 137 -11.96 -14.36 -14.82
C SER A 137 -12.23 -12.88 -14.57
N THR A 138 -12.71 -12.52 -13.38
CA THR A 138 -13.03 -11.14 -13.01
C THR A 138 -12.54 -10.79 -11.62
N VAL A 139 -12.21 -9.52 -11.43
CA VAL A 139 -11.89 -8.92 -10.13
C VAL A 139 -12.79 -7.71 -9.92
N GLU A 140 -13.45 -7.66 -8.79
CA GLU A 140 -14.14 -6.48 -8.32
C GLU A 140 -13.25 -5.74 -7.32
N LEU A 141 -13.13 -4.42 -7.51
CA LEU A 141 -12.26 -3.55 -6.74
C LEU A 141 -13.08 -2.41 -6.17
N CYS A 142 -13.02 -2.22 -4.87
CA CYS A 142 -13.70 -1.14 -4.17
C CYS A 142 -12.67 -0.27 -3.46
N SER A 143 -12.72 1.04 -3.69
CA SER A 143 -11.89 1.98 -2.92
C SER A 143 -12.39 2.06 -1.49
N PRO A 144 -11.50 1.98 -0.47
CA PRO A 144 -11.91 2.07 0.93
C PRO A 144 -12.73 3.33 1.21
N GLY A 145 -13.84 3.17 1.92
CA GLY A 145 -14.72 4.28 2.31
C GLY A 145 -15.64 4.79 1.18
N THR A 146 -15.72 4.09 0.06
CA THR A 146 -16.64 4.41 -1.05
C THR A 146 -17.48 3.20 -1.43
N ASP A 147 -18.62 3.43 -2.07
CA ASP A 147 -19.48 2.39 -2.67
C ASP A 147 -19.17 2.16 -4.16
N THR A 148 -18.12 2.81 -4.67
CA THR A 148 -17.73 2.69 -6.08
C THR A 148 -17.01 1.38 -6.31
N VAL A 149 -17.56 0.55 -7.20
CA VAL A 149 -16.96 -0.73 -7.59
C VAL A 149 -16.40 -0.61 -9.00
N HIS A 150 -15.12 -0.93 -9.14
CA HIS A 150 -14.46 -1.10 -10.44
C HIS A 150 -14.40 -2.59 -10.75
N LYS A 151 -14.57 -2.94 -12.00
CA LYS A 151 -14.49 -4.33 -12.45
C LYS A 151 -13.39 -4.48 -13.48
N TRP A 152 -12.51 -5.44 -13.23
CA TRP A 152 -11.52 -5.88 -14.21
C TRP A 152 -11.89 -7.26 -14.75
N THR A 153 -11.68 -7.45 -16.02
CA THR A 153 -11.87 -8.73 -16.70
C THR A 153 -10.53 -9.24 -17.20
N LYS A 154 -10.29 -10.52 -17.07
CA LYS A 154 -9.04 -11.14 -17.53
C LYS A 154 -8.94 -11.03 -19.05
N ALA A 155 -7.83 -10.50 -19.48
CA ALA A 155 -7.53 -10.34 -20.90
C ALA A 155 -6.95 -11.62 -21.50
#